data_a832fbbaab4c064b503aa409c42db349
#
_entry.id   a832fbbaab4c064b503aa409c42db349
#
_cell.length_a   1.000
_cell.length_b   1.000
_cell.length_c   1.000
_cell.angle_alpha   90.00
_cell.angle_beta   90.00
_cell.angle_gamma   90.00
#
_symmetry.space_group_name_H-M   'P 1'
#
loop_
_entity.id
_entity.type
_entity.pdbx_description
1 polymer ?
#
loop_
_entity_poly.entity_id
_entity_poly.type
_entity_poly.pdbx_seq_one_letter_code
_entity_poly.pdbx_strand_id
1 'polypeptide(L)'
;MVLFTDQNRKELKRRFRKDLKKEILFSLFTTNSSLLTIPGRECPDCPQAQELLEEICALSPKIDLKIYNYFDALESRRQYDIDKIPAIVTESEGANRLVFYGVPQGYQFPVFLEGMERMSRDVSSLANTTRKGFSKVDRLVTLRIFVSSNSITAASVAKLAQAAALESRLISAEIIDVNGFPELRRAYNVS
;
A
#
# COMPACT_ATOMS: atom_id res chain seq x y z
N MET A 1 -1.20 -20.65 2.03
CA MET A 1 -2.50 -20.86 1.30
C MET A 1 -2.37 -20.16 -0.05
N VAL A 2 -2.82 -20.75 -1.16
CA VAL A 2 -2.73 -20.10 -2.49
C VAL A 2 -3.83 -19.05 -2.57
N LEU A 3 -3.45 -17.75 -2.61
CA LEU A 3 -4.40 -16.64 -2.65
C LEU A 3 -4.99 -16.42 -4.06
N PHE A 4 -4.21 -16.72 -5.11
CA PHE A 4 -4.63 -16.54 -6.49
C PHE A 4 -4.85 -17.88 -7.19
N THR A 5 -5.95 -17.99 -7.96
CA THR A 5 -6.15 -19.09 -8.88
C THR A 5 -5.12 -19.03 -10.02
N ASP A 6 -4.88 -20.16 -10.70
CA ASP A 6 -3.96 -20.20 -11.87
C ASP A 6 -4.38 -19.22 -12.96
N GLN A 7 -5.67 -19.01 -13.14
CA GLN A 7 -6.20 -18.03 -14.11
C GLN A 7 -5.86 -16.61 -13.69
N ASN A 8 -6.08 -16.25 -12.41
CA ASN A 8 -5.74 -14.93 -11.87
C ASN A 8 -4.23 -14.67 -11.98
N ARG A 9 -3.39 -15.68 -11.67
CA ARG A 9 -1.93 -15.58 -11.81
C ARG A 9 -1.51 -15.31 -13.27
N LYS A 10 -2.10 -15.99 -14.24
CA LYS A 10 -1.82 -15.76 -15.68
C LYS A 10 -2.22 -14.36 -16.10
N GLU A 11 -3.38 -13.90 -15.66
CA GLU A 11 -3.87 -12.56 -15.97
C GLU A 11 -2.99 -11.47 -15.36
N LEU A 12 -2.65 -11.57 -14.08
CA LEU A 12 -1.76 -10.64 -13.40
C LEU A 12 -0.36 -10.62 -14.02
N LYS A 13 0.22 -11.78 -14.36
CA LYS A 13 1.50 -11.85 -15.09
C LYS A 13 1.46 -11.09 -16.42
N ARG A 14 0.37 -11.27 -17.20
CA ARG A 14 0.19 -10.56 -18.48
C ARG A 14 0.07 -9.05 -18.25
N ARG A 15 -0.70 -8.64 -17.24
CA ARG A 15 -0.90 -7.25 -16.84
C ARG A 15 0.42 -6.60 -16.40
N PHE A 16 1.17 -7.22 -15.51
CA PHE A 16 2.45 -6.70 -15.03
C PHE A 16 3.50 -6.59 -16.15
N ARG A 17 3.57 -7.59 -17.04
CA ARG A 17 4.47 -7.51 -18.22
C ARG A 17 4.16 -6.30 -19.12
N LYS A 18 2.90 -5.95 -19.27
CA LYS A 18 2.45 -4.82 -20.09
C LYS A 18 2.66 -3.49 -19.38
N ASP A 19 2.27 -3.42 -18.11
CA ASP A 19 2.04 -2.17 -17.39
C ASP A 19 3.21 -1.73 -16.51
N LEU A 20 4.06 -2.64 -16.03
CA LEU A 20 5.25 -2.25 -15.27
C LEU A 20 6.39 -1.82 -16.19
N LYS A 21 6.86 -0.58 -16.02
CA LYS A 21 8.00 -0.01 -16.75
C LYS A 21 9.24 0.06 -15.88
N LYS A 22 9.14 0.69 -14.70
CA LYS A 22 10.19 0.77 -13.68
C LYS A 22 10.00 -0.35 -12.64
N GLU A 23 11.05 -0.62 -11.90
CA GLU A 23 11.01 -1.54 -10.76
C GLU A 23 10.14 -1.00 -9.63
N ILE A 24 9.51 -1.90 -8.92
CA ILE A 24 8.70 -1.65 -7.73
C ILE A 24 9.37 -2.34 -6.56
N LEU A 25 9.54 -1.63 -5.47
CA LEU A 25 9.96 -2.18 -4.20
C LEU A 25 8.79 -2.12 -3.21
N PHE A 26 8.43 -3.27 -2.68
CA PHE A 26 7.61 -3.34 -1.48
C PHE A 26 8.50 -3.43 -0.24
N SER A 27 8.27 -2.54 0.72
CA SER A 27 8.83 -2.64 2.06
C SER A 27 7.69 -3.00 3.02
N LEU A 28 7.66 -4.26 3.45
CA LEU A 28 6.64 -4.77 4.37
C LEU A 28 7.16 -4.68 5.81
N PHE A 29 6.46 -3.91 6.63
CA PHE A 29 6.64 -3.90 8.07
C PHE A 29 5.64 -4.87 8.71
N THR A 30 6.17 -5.91 9.34
CA THR A 30 5.40 -7.04 9.87
C THR A 30 6.00 -7.49 11.21
N THR A 31 5.44 -8.50 11.81
CA THR A 31 6.05 -9.21 12.94
C THR A 31 6.43 -10.61 12.54
N ASN A 32 7.50 -11.14 13.12
CA ASN A 32 7.87 -12.54 12.91
C ASN A 32 6.78 -13.45 13.47
N SER A 33 6.46 -14.51 12.73
CA SER A 33 5.65 -15.61 13.23
C SER A 33 6.42 -16.34 14.33
N SER A 34 6.25 -15.90 15.59
CA SER A 34 6.83 -16.58 16.74
C SER A 34 5.80 -17.56 17.31
N LEU A 35 6.27 -18.71 17.77
CA LEU A 35 5.48 -19.65 18.56
C LEU A 35 5.08 -19.07 19.93
N LEU A 36 5.77 -18.00 20.35
CA LEU A 36 5.49 -17.29 21.58
C LEU A 36 4.74 -16.01 21.25
N THR A 37 3.49 -15.91 21.67
CA THR A 37 2.70 -14.69 21.61
C THR A 37 3.18 -13.73 22.70
N ILE A 38 3.72 -12.59 22.33
CA ILE A 38 4.12 -11.54 23.25
C ILE A 38 2.95 -10.56 23.33
N PRO A 39 2.33 -10.36 24.52
CA PRO A 39 1.23 -9.41 24.67
C PRO A 39 1.60 -8.02 24.14
N GLY A 40 0.70 -7.42 23.35
CA GLY A 40 0.91 -6.12 22.73
C GLY A 40 1.78 -6.12 21.45
N ARG A 41 2.16 -7.31 20.95
CA ARG A 41 2.88 -7.47 19.67
C ARG A 41 2.12 -8.36 18.68
N GLU A 42 0.83 -8.57 18.92
CA GLU A 42 0.00 -9.36 18.03
C GLU A 42 -0.27 -8.62 16.72
N CYS A 43 -0.21 -9.35 15.63
CA CYS A 43 -0.57 -8.86 14.31
C CYS A 43 -1.24 -10.00 13.52
N PRO A 44 -2.56 -10.18 13.68
CA PRO A 44 -3.27 -11.29 13.03
C PRO A 44 -3.20 -11.23 11.50
N ASP A 45 -3.15 -10.03 10.94
CA ASP A 45 -3.14 -9.80 9.50
C ASP A 45 -1.72 -9.83 8.88
N CYS A 46 -0.67 -9.84 9.71
CA CYS A 46 0.72 -9.83 9.23
C CYS A 46 1.07 -11.03 8.32
N PRO A 47 0.71 -12.28 8.67
CA PRO A 47 1.00 -13.43 7.81
C PRO A 47 0.31 -13.32 6.46
N GLN A 48 -0.94 -12.87 6.42
CA GLN A 48 -1.70 -12.72 5.18
C GLN A 48 -1.12 -11.62 4.30
N ALA A 49 -0.69 -10.49 4.88
CA ALA A 49 -0.04 -9.41 4.16
C ALA A 49 1.27 -9.89 3.50
N GLN A 50 2.06 -10.66 4.22
CA GLN A 50 3.31 -11.22 3.71
C GLN A 50 3.05 -12.21 2.57
N GLU A 51 2.16 -13.19 2.76
CA GLU A 51 1.81 -14.18 1.74
C GLU A 51 1.30 -13.50 0.45
N LEU A 52 0.46 -12.48 0.58
CA LEU A 52 -0.03 -11.70 -0.56
C LEU A 52 1.11 -11.05 -1.36
N LEU A 53 2.03 -10.38 -0.68
CA LEU A 53 3.14 -9.71 -1.35
C LEU A 53 4.13 -10.69 -1.98
N GLU A 54 4.43 -11.80 -1.31
CA GLU A 54 5.28 -12.86 -1.86
C GLU A 54 4.67 -13.44 -3.15
N GLU A 55 3.35 -13.69 -3.15
CA GLU A 55 2.67 -14.14 -4.37
C GLU A 55 2.69 -13.09 -5.50
N ILE A 56 2.53 -11.79 -5.18
CA ILE A 56 2.61 -10.71 -6.17
C ILE A 56 4.03 -10.62 -6.75
N CYS A 57 5.05 -10.66 -5.91
CA CYS A 57 6.46 -10.59 -6.35
C CYS A 57 6.84 -11.77 -7.26
N ALA A 58 6.33 -12.96 -7.00
CA ALA A 58 6.54 -14.13 -7.85
C ALA A 58 5.93 -14.00 -9.26
N LEU A 59 5.08 -13.00 -9.50
CA LEU A 59 4.45 -12.78 -10.80
C LEU A 59 5.26 -11.91 -11.76
N SER A 60 6.27 -11.15 -11.27
CA SER A 60 7.08 -10.27 -12.11
C SER A 60 8.48 -10.05 -11.53
N PRO A 61 9.55 -10.16 -12.33
CA PRO A 61 10.92 -9.88 -11.88
C PRO A 61 11.17 -8.37 -11.65
N LYS A 62 10.19 -7.51 -11.92
CA LYS A 62 10.26 -6.07 -11.64
C LYS A 62 9.69 -5.69 -10.29
N ILE A 63 9.27 -6.67 -9.49
CA ILE A 63 8.69 -6.42 -8.18
C ILE A 63 9.54 -7.12 -7.13
N ASP A 64 10.15 -6.34 -6.25
CA ASP A 64 10.95 -6.82 -5.14
C ASP A 64 10.24 -6.61 -3.81
N LEU A 65 10.59 -7.45 -2.82
CA LEU A 65 10.04 -7.39 -1.47
C LEU A 65 11.17 -7.35 -0.44
N LYS A 66 11.14 -6.33 0.42
CA LYS A 66 11.92 -6.28 1.67
C LYS A 66 10.98 -6.43 2.86
N ILE A 67 11.32 -7.33 3.76
CA ILE A 67 10.55 -7.61 4.97
C ILE A 67 11.31 -7.06 6.17
N TYR A 68 10.63 -6.24 6.97
CA TYR A 68 11.14 -5.63 8.19
C TYR A 68 10.36 -6.13 9.40
N ASN A 69 11.07 -6.64 10.40
CA ASN A 69 10.43 -6.84 11.70
C ASN A 69 10.20 -5.47 12.34
N TYR A 70 8.94 -5.12 12.54
CA TYR A 70 8.53 -3.81 13.05
C TYR A 70 9.18 -3.44 14.37
N PHE A 71 9.40 -4.40 15.27
CA PHE A 71 9.96 -4.15 16.60
C PHE A 71 11.46 -3.96 16.59
N ASP A 72 12.16 -4.50 15.59
CA ASP A 72 13.62 -4.45 15.48
C ASP A 72 14.10 -3.36 14.52
N ALA A 73 13.30 -3.03 13.50
CA ALA A 73 13.68 -2.11 12.41
C ALA A 73 13.41 -0.62 12.75
N LEU A 74 13.92 -0.13 13.86
CA LEU A 74 13.63 1.22 14.37
C LEU A 74 14.01 2.34 13.39
N GLU A 75 15.17 2.23 12.72
CA GLU A 75 15.63 3.25 11.75
C GLU A 75 14.71 3.27 10.53
N SER A 76 14.39 2.11 9.96
CA SER A 76 13.50 2.02 8.81
C SER A 76 12.09 2.51 9.15
N ARG A 77 11.58 2.20 10.34
CA ARG A 77 10.30 2.74 10.81
C ARG A 77 10.29 4.27 10.85
N ARG A 78 11.36 4.88 11.37
CA ARG A 78 11.47 6.35 11.41
C ARG A 78 11.57 6.94 10.01
N GLN A 79 12.38 6.32 9.14
CA GLN A 79 12.54 6.74 7.75
C GLN A 79 11.23 6.76 6.99
N TYR A 80 10.40 5.73 7.20
CA TYR A 80 9.12 5.56 6.50
C TYR A 80 7.92 6.13 7.27
N ASP A 81 8.13 6.62 8.50
CA ASP A 81 7.07 7.11 9.42
C ASP A 81 5.99 6.05 9.68
N ILE A 82 6.42 4.80 9.97
CA ILE A 82 5.52 3.68 10.20
C ILE A 82 5.26 3.52 11.70
N ASP A 83 3.99 3.63 12.09
CA ASP A 83 3.51 3.58 13.48
C ASP A 83 2.63 2.36 13.80
N LYS A 84 2.22 1.58 12.81
CA LYS A 84 1.36 0.39 12.97
C LYS A 84 1.68 -0.69 11.94
N ILE A 85 1.25 -1.92 12.18
CA ILE A 85 1.47 -3.08 11.31
C ILE A 85 0.18 -3.91 11.11
N PRO A 86 0.06 -4.64 9.95
CA PRO A 86 1.01 -4.65 8.84
C PRO A 86 1.00 -3.32 8.07
N ALA A 87 2.18 -2.89 7.60
CA ALA A 87 2.30 -1.74 6.73
C ALA A 87 3.07 -2.10 5.47
N ILE A 88 2.52 -1.75 4.33
CA ILE A 88 3.09 -1.97 3.00
C ILE A 88 3.47 -0.61 2.43
N VAL A 89 4.75 -0.35 2.31
CA VAL A 89 5.28 0.82 1.61
C VAL A 89 5.61 0.39 0.19
N THR A 90 5.05 1.09 -0.79
CA THR A 90 5.32 0.87 -2.21
C THR A 90 6.16 2.02 -2.74
N GLU A 91 7.28 1.69 -3.39
CA GLU A 91 8.23 2.66 -3.93
C GLU A 91 8.62 2.30 -5.36
N SER A 92 8.99 3.31 -6.14
CA SER A 92 9.63 3.19 -7.46
C SER A 92 10.55 4.37 -7.68
N GLU A 93 11.56 4.21 -8.53
CA GLU A 93 12.52 5.26 -8.83
C GLU A 93 11.84 6.54 -9.34
N GLY A 94 12.13 7.66 -8.67
CA GLY A 94 11.62 8.98 -9.04
C GLY A 94 10.17 9.28 -8.63
N ALA A 95 9.44 8.30 -8.07
CA ALA A 95 8.07 8.47 -7.59
C ALA A 95 8.01 8.72 -6.08
N ASN A 96 6.88 9.25 -5.62
CA ASN A 96 6.55 9.26 -4.21
C ASN A 96 6.14 7.87 -3.74
N ARG A 97 6.32 7.63 -2.45
CA ARG A 97 5.86 6.40 -1.81
C ARG A 97 4.34 6.41 -1.57
N LEU A 98 3.74 5.23 -1.65
CA LEU A 98 2.38 4.97 -1.20
C LEU A 98 2.43 4.05 0.01
N VAL A 99 1.59 4.29 1.01
CA VAL A 99 1.52 3.47 2.21
C VAL A 99 0.14 2.85 2.34
N PHE A 100 0.10 1.54 2.54
CA PHE A 100 -1.12 0.81 2.84
C PHE A 100 -0.97 0.09 4.19
N TYR A 101 -1.88 0.38 5.12
CA TYR A 101 -1.95 -0.28 6.42
C TYR A 101 -3.06 -1.34 6.41
N GLY A 102 -2.70 -2.58 6.73
CA GLY A 102 -3.58 -3.75 6.66
C GLY A 102 -3.28 -4.63 5.45
N VAL A 103 -4.27 -5.40 5.02
CA VAL A 103 -4.21 -6.30 3.85
C VAL A 103 -5.07 -5.73 2.74
N PRO A 104 -4.50 -5.37 1.56
CA PRO A 104 -5.31 -4.92 0.44
C PRO A 104 -6.13 -6.08 -0.13
N GLN A 105 -7.43 -6.08 0.16
CA GLN A 105 -8.37 -7.11 -0.29
C GLN A 105 -9.71 -6.51 -0.75
N GLY A 106 -10.56 -7.33 -1.36
CA GLY A 106 -11.85 -6.87 -1.90
C GLY A 106 -11.67 -5.73 -2.91
N TYR A 107 -12.45 -4.65 -2.77
CA TYR A 107 -12.35 -3.48 -3.65
C TYR A 107 -11.04 -2.71 -3.53
N GLN A 108 -10.26 -2.92 -2.44
CA GLN A 108 -8.98 -2.24 -2.25
C GLN A 108 -7.84 -2.90 -3.05
N PHE A 109 -7.93 -4.20 -3.33
CA PHE A 109 -6.88 -4.92 -4.05
C PHE A 109 -6.64 -4.37 -5.47
N PRO A 110 -7.65 -4.17 -6.33
CA PRO A 110 -7.46 -3.52 -7.62
C PRO A 110 -6.87 -2.12 -7.52
N VAL A 111 -7.26 -1.32 -6.51
CA VAL A 111 -6.73 0.03 -6.29
C VAL A 111 -5.26 0.00 -5.89
N PHE A 112 -4.88 -0.94 -5.02
CA PHE A 112 -3.49 -1.16 -4.62
C PHE A 112 -2.61 -1.49 -5.84
N LEU A 113 -3.03 -2.42 -6.69
CA LEU A 113 -2.32 -2.77 -7.92
C LEU A 113 -2.24 -1.60 -8.90
N GLU A 114 -3.32 -0.85 -9.07
CA GLU A 114 -3.35 0.31 -9.96
C GLU A 114 -2.40 1.41 -9.50
N GLY A 115 -2.33 1.66 -8.19
CA GLY A 115 -1.37 2.61 -7.60
C GLY A 115 0.07 2.24 -7.90
N MET A 116 0.44 0.98 -7.69
CA MET A 116 1.75 0.41 -8.03
C MET A 116 2.07 0.58 -9.53
N GLU A 117 1.15 0.23 -10.41
CA GLU A 117 1.35 0.31 -11.85
C GLU A 117 1.51 1.76 -12.34
N ARG A 118 0.75 2.70 -11.78
CA ARG A 118 0.88 4.12 -12.09
C ARG A 118 2.24 4.65 -11.65
N MET A 119 2.66 4.29 -10.45
CA MET A 119 3.98 4.60 -9.93
C MET A 119 5.08 4.11 -10.89
N SER A 120 5.01 2.85 -11.32
CA SER A 120 5.96 2.25 -12.25
C SER A 120 6.00 2.92 -13.62
N ARG A 121 4.88 3.46 -14.10
CA ARG A 121 4.78 4.14 -15.40
C ARG A 121 5.08 5.63 -15.34
N ASP A 122 5.12 6.20 -14.15
CA ASP A 122 5.24 7.65 -13.94
C ASP A 122 4.15 8.44 -14.68
N VAL A 123 2.92 7.93 -14.63
CA VAL A 123 1.77 8.49 -15.36
C VAL A 123 0.71 8.97 -14.41
N SER A 124 0.39 10.26 -14.53
CA SER A 124 -0.73 10.83 -13.81
C SER A 124 -2.07 10.39 -14.41
N SER A 125 -3.04 10.17 -13.53
CA SER A 125 -4.45 9.97 -13.90
C SER A 125 -5.28 11.24 -13.75
N LEU A 126 -4.66 12.32 -13.29
CA LEU A 126 -5.36 13.57 -13.02
C LEU A 126 -5.36 14.50 -14.24
N ALA A 127 -6.44 15.26 -14.38
CA ALA A 127 -6.52 16.28 -15.40
C ALA A 127 -5.45 17.36 -15.19
N ASN A 128 -4.95 17.97 -16.26
CA ASN A 128 -3.89 19.00 -16.22
C ASN A 128 -4.24 20.17 -15.30
N THR A 129 -5.51 20.56 -15.23
CA THR A 129 -5.99 21.61 -14.33
C THR A 129 -5.81 21.24 -12.87
N THR A 130 -6.11 19.98 -12.50
CA THR A 130 -5.94 19.44 -11.15
C THR A 130 -4.45 19.33 -10.80
N ARG A 131 -3.62 18.85 -11.72
CA ARG A 131 -2.15 18.77 -11.54
C ARG A 131 -1.53 20.12 -11.24
N LYS A 132 -1.93 21.18 -11.97
CA LYS A 132 -1.53 22.58 -11.69
C LYS A 132 -1.98 23.06 -10.31
N GLY A 133 -3.06 22.52 -9.76
CA GLY A 133 -3.49 22.79 -8.38
C GLY A 133 -2.51 22.20 -7.36
N PHE A 134 -2.05 20.95 -7.57
CA PHE A 134 -1.11 20.30 -6.68
C PHE A 134 0.30 20.92 -6.70
N SER A 135 0.72 21.54 -7.81
CA SER A 135 2.00 22.25 -7.86
C SER A 135 2.05 23.51 -6.96
N LYS A 136 0.92 23.97 -6.43
CA LYS A 136 0.82 25.09 -5.48
C LYS A 136 0.90 24.65 -4.01
N VAL A 137 0.96 23.36 -3.75
CA VAL A 137 1.16 22.84 -2.38
C VAL A 137 2.58 23.18 -1.94
N ASP A 138 2.69 23.93 -0.85
CA ASP A 138 3.95 24.49 -0.31
C ASP A 138 4.37 23.90 1.04
N ARG A 139 3.58 22.98 1.58
CA ARG A 139 3.82 22.31 2.86
C ARG A 139 3.50 20.82 2.77
N LEU A 140 4.05 20.04 3.70
CA LEU A 140 3.75 18.61 3.81
C LEU A 140 2.28 18.39 4.16
N VAL A 141 1.62 17.52 3.40
CA VAL A 141 0.24 17.11 3.59
C VAL A 141 0.17 15.59 3.60
N THR A 142 -0.39 15.03 4.65
CA THR A 142 -0.68 13.59 4.72
C THR A 142 -2.18 13.36 4.57
N LEU A 143 -2.56 12.63 3.53
CA LEU A 143 -3.93 12.20 3.28
C LEU A 143 -4.13 10.83 3.92
N ARG A 144 -4.91 10.75 4.99
CA ARG A 144 -5.29 9.49 5.63
C ARG A 144 -6.67 9.07 5.17
N ILE A 145 -6.75 7.96 4.47
CA ILE A 145 -7.99 7.43 3.90
C ILE A 145 -8.34 6.13 4.62
N PHE A 146 -9.40 6.18 5.39
CA PHE A 146 -9.95 5.00 6.04
C PHE A 146 -10.83 4.24 5.05
N VAL A 147 -10.50 2.97 4.84
CA VAL A 147 -11.16 2.12 3.85
C VAL A 147 -11.68 0.84 4.49
N SER A 148 -12.71 0.27 3.88
CA SER A 148 -13.16 -1.10 4.13
C SER A 148 -13.05 -1.90 2.84
N SER A 149 -12.72 -3.17 2.94
CA SER A 149 -12.61 -4.09 1.80
C SER A 149 -13.90 -4.18 0.96
N ASN A 150 -15.06 -3.91 1.57
CA ASN A 150 -16.38 -4.00 0.95
C ASN A 150 -16.91 -2.68 0.41
N SER A 151 -16.18 -1.56 0.56
CA SER A 151 -16.63 -0.23 0.15
C SER A 151 -16.02 0.19 -1.19
N ILE A 152 -16.86 0.25 -2.23
CA ILE A 152 -16.46 0.76 -3.56
C ILE A 152 -16.22 2.27 -3.52
N THR A 153 -16.95 3.00 -2.69
CA THR A 153 -16.76 4.44 -2.52
C THR A 153 -15.41 4.73 -1.87
N ALA A 154 -15.05 4.00 -0.80
CA ALA A 154 -13.75 4.12 -0.16
C ALA A 154 -12.61 3.80 -1.13
N ALA A 155 -12.77 2.77 -1.98
CA ALA A 155 -11.82 2.43 -3.03
C ALA A 155 -11.61 3.59 -4.01
N SER A 156 -12.68 4.27 -4.41
CA SER A 156 -12.61 5.44 -5.30
C SER A 156 -11.85 6.61 -4.66
N VAL A 157 -12.08 6.87 -3.37
CA VAL A 157 -11.37 7.92 -2.63
C VAL A 157 -9.89 7.56 -2.46
N ALA A 158 -9.58 6.31 -2.12
CA ALA A 158 -8.20 5.82 -2.02
C ALA A 158 -7.43 6.00 -3.34
N LYS A 159 -8.05 5.68 -4.46
CA LYS A 159 -7.48 5.90 -5.81
C LYS A 159 -7.16 7.37 -6.09
N LEU A 160 -8.02 8.30 -5.66
CA LEU A 160 -7.77 9.74 -5.80
C LEU A 160 -6.63 10.22 -4.90
N ALA A 161 -6.57 9.74 -3.66
CA ALA A 161 -5.50 10.08 -2.72
C ALA A 161 -4.14 9.57 -3.22
N GLN A 162 -4.07 8.35 -3.73
CA GLN A 162 -2.86 7.82 -4.37
C GLN A 162 -2.44 8.67 -5.57
N ALA A 163 -3.39 9.06 -6.43
CA ALA A 163 -3.11 9.91 -7.57
C ALA A 163 -2.55 11.29 -7.15
N ALA A 164 -3.10 11.89 -6.08
CA ALA A 164 -2.59 13.13 -5.53
C ALA A 164 -1.15 12.99 -4.97
N ALA A 165 -0.87 11.91 -4.25
CA ALA A 165 0.45 11.64 -3.72
C ALA A 165 1.50 11.43 -4.82
N LEU A 166 1.14 10.84 -5.95
CA LEU A 166 2.04 10.67 -7.08
C LEU A 166 2.34 11.98 -7.84
N GLU A 167 1.53 13.03 -7.66
CA GLU A 167 1.73 14.32 -8.33
C GLU A 167 2.65 15.29 -7.57
N SER A 168 2.76 15.17 -6.25
CA SER A 168 3.55 16.10 -5.44
C SER A 168 4.31 15.39 -4.33
N ARG A 169 5.62 15.64 -4.24
CA ARG A 169 6.46 15.11 -3.14
C ARG A 169 6.09 15.66 -1.76
N LEU A 170 5.26 16.70 -1.71
CA LEU A 170 4.74 17.27 -0.47
C LEU A 170 3.44 16.61 -0.02
N ILE A 171 2.88 15.68 -0.83
CA ILE A 171 1.66 14.96 -0.49
C ILE A 171 2.00 13.49 -0.28
N SER A 172 1.63 12.94 0.87
CA SER A 172 1.65 11.51 1.14
C SER A 172 0.24 10.95 1.23
N ALA A 173 0.04 9.69 0.85
CA ALA A 173 -1.22 9.00 1.00
C ALA A 173 -1.03 7.74 1.84
N GLU A 174 -1.78 7.66 2.94
CA GLU A 174 -1.90 6.52 3.83
C GLU A 174 -3.29 5.92 3.68
N ILE A 175 -3.36 4.73 3.13
CA ILE A 175 -4.62 3.98 3.01
C ILE A 175 -4.69 3.01 4.19
N ILE A 176 -5.73 3.09 5.00
CA ILE A 176 -5.84 2.35 6.27
C ILE A 176 -7.10 1.48 6.22
N ASP A 177 -6.90 0.15 6.22
CA ASP A 177 -8.03 -0.79 6.33
C ASP A 177 -8.55 -0.80 7.77
N VAL A 178 -9.76 -0.26 7.97
CA VAL A 178 -10.38 -0.16 9.31
C VAL A 178 -10.71 -1.52 9.93
N ASN A 179 -10.74 -2.59 9.16
CA ASN A 179 -10.99 -3.92 9.69
C ASN A 179 -9.77 -4.46 10.45
N GLY A 180 -8.57 -4.13 9.98
CA GLY A 180 -7.31 -4.46 10.67
C GLY A 180 -7.01 -3.56 11.88
N PHE A 181 -7.68 -2.39 11.99
CA PHE A 181 -7.39 -1.37 13.01
C PHE A 181 -8.68 -0.87 13.69
N PRO A 182 -9.37 -1.71 14.47
CA PRO A 182 -10.65 -1.35 15.10
C PRO A 182 -10.55 -0.20 16.10
N GLU A 183 -9.37 0.03 16.69
CA GLU A 183 -9.11 1.17 17.56
C GLU A 183 -9.15 2.50 16.80
N LEU A 184 -8.59 2.54 15.58
CA LEU A 184 -8.66 3.73 14.71
C LEU A 184 -10.09 3.97 14.24
N ARG A 185 -10.80 2.90 13.88
CA ARG A 185 -12.22 2.98 13.52
C ARG A 185 -13.03 3.69 14.61
N ARG A 186 -12.79 3.34 15.89
CA ARG A 186 -13.46 3.98 17.04
C ARG A 186 -12.98 5.42 17.25
N ALA A 187 -11.67 5.66 17.22
CA ALA A 187 -11.08 6.97 17.46
C ALA A 187 -11.52 8.04 16.46
N TYR A 188 -11.68 7.64 15.19
CA TYR A 188 -12.09 8.54 14.10
C TYR A 188 -13.58 8.45 13.75
N ASN A 189 -14.36 7.65 14.49
CA ASN A 189 -15.80 7.44 14.29
C ASN A 189 -16.15 7.11 12.82
N VAL A 190 -15.37 6.22 12.19
CA VAL A 190 -15.58 5.76 10.81
C VAL A 190 -16.38 4.46 10.81
N SER A 191 -17.34 4.34 9.88
CA SER A 191 -18.26 3.20 9.78
C SER A 191 -17.91 2.29 8.60
#